data_85866d0f8fa053e1fde1a52cb4d3a8cc
#
_entry.id   85866d0f8fa053e1fde1a52cb4d3a8cc
#
_cell.length_a   1.000
_cell.length_b   1.000
_cell.length_c   1.000
_cell.angle_alpha   90.00
_cell.angle_beta   90.00
_cell.angle_gamma   90.00
#
_symmetry.space_group_name_H-M   'P 1'
#
loop_
_entity.id
_entity.type
_entity.pdbx_description
1 polymer ?
#
loop_
_entity_poly.entity_id
_entity_poly.type
_entity_poly.pdbx_seq_one_letter_code
_entity_poly.pdbx_strand_id
1 'polypeptide(L)'
;MSKESKTEDKPLRLKKEDLESVEKLMALQFTDSERESILKRLDERRYNYERMRSHTIDNSIFPAIQFNPLTPINEQNKHRSKIRKPIKYTKIRNIKLPSKQKDIAFLPVTHLSSLIKTKKISSVQLTDIYIRRLKRYDPYLKCVVTLTEELAFKQAKRADEEISNGKYRGPLHGIPWGAKDLLSVKGYPTTWGAEPYRNQVIDVNSTVFKRLDDAGAVLVAKLSMGALAMGDYWFGGQTKNPWNLEQGSSGSSAGPGATVSGGLVGFAIGTETLGSIISPSSRCRITGLRPTYGWVSRYGAMALSWSMDKIGPMCRSVEDCALVMNAIYGPDGLDPTLADYAFNWDSGKDVSSLRVGYLVPNADLDENLKPYYNNTLKHLKNMGINLNPIKLPDFPVRDISFVLGTEAAAAFDELTRSNRDNLLTRQTEQSWPNSFRASRYVPAVEYIQANRLRSILMKKMADLMETIDIYISPIRGTSNLTLTNLTGHPTVVIPNGLNADGIPCSSITFTGQLYGDAELCALAKFYQDATDFHLVHPKMNY
;
A
#
# COMPACT_ATOMS: atom_id res chain seq x y z
N MET A 1 -12.14 33.06 44.61
CA MET A 1 -12.65 34.21 43.79
C MET A 1 -11.81 34.25 42.52
N SER A 2 -12.26 33.64 41.45
CA SER A 2 -11.63 33.72 40.14
C SER A 2 -12.01 35.03 39.49
N LYS A 3 -10.99 35.79 39.09
CA LYS A 3 -11.18 37.01 38.29
C LYS A 3 -11.77 36.62 36.92
N GLU A 4 -13.03 36.91 36.69
CA GLU A 4 -13.62 36.94 35.36
C GLU A 4 -12.84 37.99 34.53
N SER A 5 -12.05 37.51 33.55
CA SER A 5 -11.49 38.41 32.55
C SER A 5 -12.63 38.93 31.68
N LYS A 6 -12.93 40.22 31.76
CA LYS A 6 -13.78 40.91 30.79
C LYS A 6 -13.20 40.63 29.39
N THR A 7 -13.86 39.80 28.63
CA THR A 7 -13.61 39.65 27.19
C THR A 7 -14.03 40.95 26.55
N GLU A 8 -13.08 41.77 26.08
CA GLU A 8 -13.36 42.88 25.16
C GLU A 8 -14.18 42.32 23.99
N ASP A 9 -15.35 42.86 23.75
CA ASP A 9 -16.21 42.52 22.61
C ASP A 9 -15.48 42.93 21.33
N LYS A 10 -14.68 42.02 20.78
CA LYS A 10 -14.06 42.18 19.46
C LYS A 10 -15.18 42.22 18.41
N PRO A 11 -15.12 43.13 17.43
CA PRO A 11 -16.13 43.19 16.39
C PRO A 11 -16.22 41.87 15.64
N LEU A 12 -17.43 41.37 15.41
CA LEU A 12 -17.68 40.15 14.63
C LEU A 12 -17.12 40.35 13.21
N ARG A 13 -16.36 39.38 12.74
CA ARG A 13 -15.81 39.35 11.36
C ARG A 13 -16.75 38.69 10.37
N LEU A 14 -17.67 37.84 10.86
CA LEU A 14 -18.68 37.16 10.05
C LEU A 14 -19.97 37.98 10.01
N LYS A 15 -20.60 37.98 8.84
CA LYS A 15 -21.92 38.58 8.61
C LYS A 15 -22.92 37.50 8.25
N LYS A 16 -24.22 37.80 8.36
CA LYS A 16 -25.31 36.89 8.04
C LYS A 16 -25.24 36.41 6.57
N GLU A 17 -24.89 37.27 5.64
CA GLU A 17 -24.76 36.99 4.21
C GLU A 17 -23.63 35.98 3.91
N ASP A 18 -22.59 35.97 4.73
CA ASP A 18 -21.51 34.96 4.60
C ASP A 18 -22.04 33.56 4.86
N LEU A 19 -23.00 33.39 5.78
CA LEU A 19 -23.59 32.09 6.10
C LEU A 19 -24.46 31.51 4.97
N GLU A 20 -25.20 32.38 4.24
CA GLU A 20 -26.00 31.91 3.09
C GLU A 20 -25.16 31.23 2.02
N SER A 21 -23.97 31.75 1.75
CA SER A 21 -23.04 31.15 0.79
C SER A 21 -22.50 29.79 1.28
N VAL A 22 -22.21 29.70 2.57
CA VAL A 22 -21.73 28.44 3.19
C VAL A 22 -22.85 27.41 3.24
N GLU A 23 -24.09 27.80 3.57
CA GLU A 23 -25.25 26.89 3.58
C GLU A 23 -25.51 26.26 2.21
N LYS A 24 -25.44 27.05 1.13
CA LYS A 24 -25.56 26.54 -0.24
C LYS A 24 -24.53 25.46 -0.56
N LEU A 25 -23.27 25.69 -0.13
CA LEU A 25 -22.19 24.71 -0.29
C LEU A 25 -22.46 23.41 0.50
N MET A 26 -23.07 23.55 1.69
CA MET A 26 -23.31 22.43 2.61
C MET A 26 -24.69 21.77 2.42
N ALA A 27 -25.51 22.21 1.44
CA ALA A 27 -26.87 21.79 1.23
C ALA A 27 -27.75 21.92 2.51
N LEU A 28 -27.55 23.03 3.24
CA LEU A 28 -28.31 23.41 4.43
C LEU A 28 -29.18 24.63 4.14
N GLN A 29 -30.18 24.85 4.98
CA GLN A 29 -31.03 26.02 4.95
C GLN A 29 -31.47 26.39 6.35
N PHE A 30 -31.11 27.62 6.79
CA PHE A 30 -31.53 28.21 8.06
C PHE A 30 -32.37 29.48 7.79
N THR A 31 -33.18 29.85 8.75
CA THR A 31 -33.89 31.11 8.76
C THR A 31 -32.93 32.24 9.14
N ASP A 32 -33.29 33.49 8.81
CA ASP A 32 -32.53 34.68 9.19
C ASP A 32 -32.30 34.77 10.69
N SER A 33 -33.30 34.45 11.49
CA SER A 33 -33.20 34.46 12.95
C SER A 33 -32.23 33.42 13.48
N GLU A 34 -32.18 32.22 12.85
CA GLU A 34 -31.23 31.17 13.22
C GLU A 34 -29.82 31.59 12.85
N ARG A 35 -29.60 32.17 11.66
CA ARG A 35 -28.29 32.70 11.25
C ARG A 35 -27.77 33.73 12.25
N GLU A 36 -28.63 34.69 12.62
CA GLU A 36 -28.26 35.75 13.56
C GLU A 36 -27.89 35.18 14.96
N SER A 37 -28.61 34.16 15.40
CA SER A 37 -28.38 33.51 16.71
C SER A 37 -27.05 32.74 16.79
N ILE A 38 -26.49 32.25 15.66
CA ILE A 38 -25.25 31.47 15.64
C ILE A 38 -24.00 32.28 15.30
N LEU A 39 -24.12 33.53 14.79
CA LEU A 39 -22.97 34.33 14.33
C LEU A 39 -21.85 34.45 15.37
N LYS A 40 -22.19 34.82 16.60
CA LYS A 40 -21.19 34.97 17.69
C LYS A 40 -20.44 33.69 17.94
N ARG A 41 -21.13 32.52 17.97
CA ARG A 41 -20.52 31.22 18.19
C ARG A 41 -19.61 30.79 17.03
N LEU A 42 -19.96 31.15 15.81
CA LEU A 42 -19.14 30.83 14.63
C LEU A 42 -17.88 31.70 14.60
N ASP A 43 -17.96 32.96 14.97
CA ASP A 43 -16.79 33.82 15.06
C ASP A 43 -15.84 33.41 16.18
N GLU A 44 -16.36 33.03 17.36
CA GLU A 44 -15.57 32.39 18.43
C GLU A 44 -14.86 31.13 17.97
N ARG A 45 -15.56 30.25 17.20
CA ARG A 45 -15.00 29.03 16.63
C ARG A 45 -13.87 29.35 15.63
N ARG A 46 -14.01 30.37 14.83
CA ARG A 46 -12.95 30.85 13.91
C ARG A 46 -11.67 31.24 14.69
N TYR A 47 -11.78 31.95 15.80
CA TYR A 47 -10.63 32.23 16.67
C TYR A 47 -10.03 30.96 17.29
N ASN A 48 -10.86 29.96 17.64
CA ASN A 48 -10.36 28.70 18.12
C ASN A 48 -9.54 27.98 17.05
N TYR A 49 -9.96 28.00 15.78
CA TYR A 49 -9.20 27.44 14.67
C TYR A 49 -7.85 28.15 14.49
N GLU A 50 -7.81 29.47 14.58
CA GLU A 50 -6.56 30.24 14.49
C GLU A 50 -5.59 29.84 15.60
N ARG A 51 -6.04 29.72 16.85
CA ARG A 51 -5.21 29.26 17.97
C ARG A 51 -4.77 27.81 17.82
N MET A 52 -5.66 26.91 17.44
CA MET A 52 -5.31 25.51 17.18
C MET A 52 -4.22 25.41 16.11
N ARG A 53 -4.32 26.20 15.04
CA ARG A 53 -3.36 26.19 13.92
C ARG A 53 -2.01 26.82 14.25
N SER A 54 -1.86 27.49 15.39
CA SER A 54 -0.55 27.94 15.87
C SER A 54 0.31 26.79 16.41
N HIS A 55 -0.28 25.62 16.68
CA HIS A 55 0.45 24.42 17.05
C HIS A 55 0.87 23.66 15.80
N THR A 56 2.15 23.36 15.67
CA THR A 56 2.66 22.47 14.64
C THR A 56 2.39 21.02 15.05
N ILE A 57 1.76 20.26 14.18
CA ILE A 57 1.47 18.83 14.38
C ILE A 57 2.25 18.05 13.32
N ASP A 58 3.21 17.25 13.77
CA ASP A 58 3.99 16.40 12.87
C ASP A 58 3.10 15.33 12.21
N ASN A 59 3.40 15.00 10.95
CA ASN A 59 2.65 13.99 10.17
C ASN A 59 2.63 12.61 10.82
N SER A 60 3.61 12.28 11.68
CA SER A 60 3.68 11.02 12.43
C SER A 60 2.66 10.89 13.56
N ILE A 61 1.99 11.98 13.97
CA ILE A 61 1.05 12.00 15.08
C ILE A 61 -0.30 11.42 14.65
N PHE A 62 -0.69 10.31 15.24
CA PHE A 62 -1.99 9.67 15.01
C PHE A 62 -3.13 10.44 15.68
N PRO A 63 -4.31 10.55 15.04
CA PRO A 63 -5.50 11.07 15.70
C PRO A 63 -5.96 10.12 16.81
N ALA A 64 -6.58 10.67 17.85
CA ALA A 64 -7.15 9.86 18.94
C ALA A 64 -8.32 8.98 18.48
N ILE A 65 -9.01 9.37 17.40
CA ILE A 65 -10.05 8.54 16.75
C ILE A 65 -9.36 7.64 15.73
N GLN A 66 -9.44 6.32 15.94
CA GLN A 66 -8.74 5.34 15.11
C GLN A 66 -9.73 4.38 14.44
N PHE A 67 -9.42 4.01 13.20
CA PHE A 67 -10.15 2.99 12.47
C PHE A 67 -9.78 1.60 13.00
N ASN A 68 -10.79 0.79 13.30
CA ASN A 68 -10.63 -0.63 13.61
C ASN A 68 -11.46 -1.44 12.60
N PRO A 69 -10.85 -2.29 11.77
CA PRO A 69 -11.57 -3.13 10.81
C PRO A 69 -12.39 -4.24 11.50
N LEU A 70 -12.04 -4.57 12.75
CA LEU A 70 -12.77 -5.53 13.57
C LEU A 70 -13.92 -4.83 14.28
N THR A 71 -15.12 -4.93 13.74
CA THR A 71 -16.30 -4.47 14.49
C THR A 71 -16.65 -5.48 15.61
N PRO A 72 -17.30 -5.04 16.71
CA PRO A 72 -17.80 -5.96 17.75
C PRO A 72 -18.77 -7.04 17.24
N ILE A 73 -19.30 -6.84 16.03
CA ILE A 73 -20.29 -7.69 15.38
C ILE A 73 -19.63 -8.85 14.61
N ASN A 74 -18.30 -8.78 14.35
CA ASN A 74 -17.59 -9.81 13.60
C ASN A 74 -17.09 -10.93 14.51
N GLU A 75 -17.90 -11.96 14.69
CA GLU A 75 -17.47 -13.20 15.38
C GLU A 75 -16.37 -13.97 14.64
N GLN A 76 -16.19 -13.73 13.33
CA GLN A 76 -15.23 -14.41 12.46
C GLN A 76 -13.79 -14.35 12.96
N ASN A 77 -13.41 -13.25 13.62
CA ASN A 77 -12.06 -13.08 14.13
C ASN A 77 -11.78 -13.81 15.45
N LYS A 78 -12.82 -14.36 16.11
CA LYS A 78 -12.65 -15.21 17.30
C LYS A 78 -11.82 -16.46 17.03
N HIS A 79 -11.76 -16.90 15.75
CA HIS A 79 -11.01 -18.08 15.33
C HIS A 79 -9.59 -17.79 14.83
N ARG A 80 -9.19 -16.52 14.72
CA ARG A 80 -7.83 -16.16 14.27
C ARG A 80 -6.82 -16.43 15.38
N SER A 81 -5.80 -17.21 15.05
CA SER A 81 -4.76 -17.59 16.00
C SER A 81 -3.85 -16.41 16.35
N LYS A 82 -3.51 -16.26 17.62
CA LYS A 82 -2.42 -15.41 18.10
C LYS A 82 -1.11 -16.19 18.25
N ILE A 83 -1.16 -17.52 18.16
CA ILE A 83 0.01 -18.39 18.31
C ILE A 83 0.80 -18.39 17.02
N ARG A 84 2.01 -17.83 17.07
CA ARG A 84 2.94 -17.80 15.94
C ARG A 84 3.63 -19.14 15.77
N LYS A 85 3.57 -19.70 14.57
CA LYS A 85 4.26 -20.93 14.18
C LYS A 85 5.47 -20.61 13.31
N PRO A 86 6.52 -21.46 13.32
CA PRO A 86 7.63 -21.30 12.38
C PRO A 86 7.12 -21.31 10.94
N ILE A 87 7.65 -20.40 10.13
CA ILE A 87 7.30 -20.27 8.72
C ILE A 87 7.73 -21.53 7.96
N LYS A 88 6.84 -22.05 7.10
CA LYS A 88 7.15 -23.13 6.16
C LYS A 88 7.12 -22.57 4.74
N TYR A 89 8.23 -22.68 4.04
CA TYR A 89 8.39 -22.18 2.68
C TYR A 89 9.05 -23.22 1.77
N THR A 90 8.87 -23.05 0.47
CA THR A 90 9.41 -23.95 -0.55
C THR A 90 10.94 -23.97 -0.50
N LYS A 91 11.50 -25.16 -0.25
CA LYS A 91 12.96 -25.36 -0.22
C LYS A 91 13.43 -25.74 -1.61
N ILE A 92 14.13 -24.85 -2.28
CA ILE A 92 14.74 -25.12 -3.58
C ILE A 92 15.99 -25.96 -3.38
N ARG A 93 15.91 -27.24 -3.79
CA ARG A 93 17.05 -28.17 -3.72
C ARG A 93 17.86 -28.10 -5.00
N ASN A 94 19.17 -28.35 -4.91
CA ASN A 94 20.09 -28.46 -6.06
C ASN A 94 20.05 -27.27 -7.04
N ILE A 95 19.78 -26.05 -6.52
CA ILE A 95 19.76 -24.84 -7.34
C ILE A 95 21.11 -24.67 -8.05
N LYS A 96 21.09 -24.35 -9.36
CA LYS A 96 22.27 -23.97 -10.13
C LYS A 96 22.32 -22.45 -10.22
N LEU A 97 23.52 -21.86 -10.09
CA LEU A 97 23.71 -20.44 -10.34
C LEU A 97 23.61 -20.19 -11.86
N PRO A 98 22.68 -19.32 -12.32
CA PRO A 98 22.62 -18.93 -13.72
C PRO A 98 23.93 -18.29 -14.18
N SER A 99 24.36 -18.59 -15.40
CA SER A 99 25.60 -18.04 -15.98
C SER A 99 25.50 -16.54 -16.31
N LYS A 100 24.30 -16.04 -16.61
CA LYS A 100 24.09 -14.64 -16.98
C LYS A 100 23.52 -13.88 -15.78
N GLN A 101 24.13 -12.73 -15.44
CA GLN A 101 23.68 -11.87 -14.34
C GLN A 101 22.23 -11.41 -14.49
N LYS A 102 21.76 -11.17 -15.72
CA LYS A 102 20.36 -10.81 -15.97
C LYS A 102 19.39 -11.90 -15.48
N ASP A 103 19.74 -13.15 -15.65
CA ASP A 103 18.87 -14.27 -15.27
C ASP A 103 18.83 -14.42 -13.73
N ILE A 104 19.97 -14.12 -13.05
CA ILE A 104 19.99 -14.03 -11.57
C ILE A 104 19.06 -12.91 -11.07
N ALA A 105 19.05 -11.77 -11.75
CA ALA A 105 18.30 -10.58 -11.33
C ALA A 105 16.77 -10.79 -11.35
N PHE A 106 16.27 -11.74 -12.14
CA PHE A 106 14.84 -12.06 -12.21
C PHE A 106 14.43 -13.28 -11.38
N LEU A 107 15.35 -13.93 -10.67
CA LEU A 107 15.00 -15.04 -9.80
C LEU A 107 14.07 -14.60 -8.66
N PRO A 108 13.08 -15.41 -8.27
CA PRO A 108 12.31 -15.22 -7.05
C PRO A 108 13.21 -15.20 -5.79
N VAL A 109 12.74 -14.57 -4.73
CA VAL A 109 13.46 -14.49 -3.44
C VAL A 109 13.78 -15.88 -2.90
N THR A 110 12.88 -16.84 -3.04
CA THR A 110 13.09 -18.25 -2.65
C THR A 110 14.34 -18.86 -3.31
N HIS A 111 14.57 -18.56 -4.59
CA HIS A 111 15.75 -19.02 -5.34
C HIS A 111 17.00 -18.26 -4.93
N LEU A 112 16.94 -16.91 -4.85
CA LEU A 112 18.05 -16.07 -4.38
C LEU A 112 18.50 -16.48 -2.98
N SER A 113 17.54 -16.71 -2.08
CA SER A 113 17.78 -17.20 -0.72
C SER A 113 18.52 -18.55 -0.70
N SER A 114 18.12 -19.49 -1.56
CA SER A 114 18.79 -20.78 -1.69
C SER A 114 20.23 -20.64 -2.21
N LEU A 115 20.47 -19.77 -3.19
CA LEU A 115 21.82 -19.49 -3.72
C LEU A 115 22.73 -18.90 -2.64
N ILE A 116 22.25 -17.92 -1.86
CA ILE A 116 23.00 -17.31 -0.76
C ILE A 116 23.26 -18.32 0.34
N LYS A 117 22.23 -19.02 0.82
CA LYS A 117 22.35 -20.03 1.89
C LYS A 117 23.35 -21.12 1.54
N THR A 118 23.40 -21.55 0.27
CA THR A 118 24.34 -22.58 -0.22
C THR A 118 25.68 -21.99 -0.68
N LYS A 119 25.92 -20.69 -0.43
CA LYS A 119 27.16 -19.97 -0.78
C LYS A 119 27.53 -20.04 -2.28
N LYS A 120 26.53 -20.24 -3.17
CA LYS A 120 26.74 -20.21 -4.64
C LYS A 120 26.86 -18.80 -5.19
N ILE A 121 26.33 -17.82 -4.47
CA ILE A 121 26.54 -16.39 -4.66
C ILE A 121 26.63 -15.74 -3.27
N SER A 122 27.51 -14.74 -3.10
CA SER A 122 27.54 -13.96 -1.87
C SER A 122 26.50 -12.84 -1.89
N SER A 123 26.11 -12.33 -0.72
CA SER A 123 25.23 -11.16 -0.60
C SER A 123 25.89 -9.94 -1.24
N VAL A 124 27.21 -9.76 -1.08
CA VAL A 124 27.97 -8.68 -1.74
C VAL A 124 27.88 -8.79 -3.26
N GLN A 125 28.08 -9.99 -3.83
CA GLN A 125 27.95 -10.19 -5.29
C GLN A 125 26.55 -9.91 -5.80
N LEU A 126 25.52 -10.37 -5.07
CA LEU A 126 24.12 -10.14 -5.44
C LEU A 126 23.76 -8.64 -5.34
N THR A 127 24.23 -7.97 -4.29
CA THR A 127 24.05 -6.53 -4.09
C THR A 127 24.69 -5.73 -5.24
N ASP A 128 25.91 -6.08 -5.64
CA ASP A 128 26.59 -5.44 -6.76
C ASP A 128 25.84 -5.60 -8.08
N ILE A 129 25.26 -6.77 -8.36
CA ILE A 129 24.40 -6.99 -9.53
C ILE A 129 23.23 -6.00 -9.53
N TYR A 130 22.51 -5.86 -8.42
CA TYR A 130 21.35 -4.98 -8.37
C TYR A 130 21.73 -3.50 -8.37
N ILE A 131 22.79 -3.07 -7.68
CA ILE A 131 23.28 -1.68 -7.72
C ILE A 131 23.67 -1.28 -9.15
N ARG A 132 24.43 -2.12 -9.87
CA ARG A 132 24.78 -1.86 -11.27
C ARG A 132 23.55 -1.79 -12.16
N ARG A 133 22.56 -2.63 -11.94
CA ARG A 133 21.30 -2.59 -12.70
C ARG A 133 20.50 -1.33 -12.39
N LEU A 134 20.38 -0.93 -11.12
CA LEU A 134 19.75 0.34 -10.74
C LEU A 134 20.42 1.51 -11.45
N LYS A 135 21.75 1.65 -11.37
CA LYS A 135 22.51 2.71 -12.05
C LYS A 135 22.32 2.72 -13.57
N ARG A 136 22.23 1.55 -14.19
CA ARG A 136 22.05 1.41 -15.64
C ARG A 136 20.65 1.83 -16.10
N TYR A 137 19.60 1.40 -15.42
CA TYR A 137 18.23 1.50 -15.91
C TYR A 137 17.44 2.68 -15.31
N ASP A 138 17.89 3.26 -14.20
CA ASP A 138 17.21 4.41 -13.60
C ASP A 138 17.11 5.63 -14.51
N PRO A 139 18.11 5.98 -15.34
CA PRO A 139 17.96 7.09 -16.29
C PRO A 139 16.74 6.98 -17.21
N TYR A 140 16.32 5.76 -17.55
CA TYR A 140 15.14 5.48 -18.38
C TYR A 140 13.87 5.36 -17.55
N LEU A 141 13.94 4.70 -16.38
CA LEU A 141 12.79 4.35 -15.56
C LEU A 141 12.41 5.42 -14.54
N LYS A 142 13.34 6.26 -14.11
CA LYS A 142 13.16 7.29 -13.08
C LYS A 142 12.52 6.70 -11.81
N CYS A 143 13.09 5.59 -11.34
CA CYS A 143 12.52 4.79 -10.26
C CYS A 143 13.29 4.90 -8.93
N VAL A 144 14.44 5.61 -8.90
CA VAL A 144 15.30 5.78 -7.73
C VAL A 144 15.30 7.23 -7.26
N VAL A 145 15.04 7.46 -5.98
CA VAL A 145 15.22 8.76 -5.33
C VAL A 145 16.62 8.86 -4.75
N THR A 146 17.04 7.81 -4.01
CA THR A 146 18.35 7.77 -3.35
C THR A 146 18.91 6.35 -3.39
N LEU A 147 20.10 6.18 -3.96
CA LEU A 147 20.85 4.94 -3.80
C LEU A 147 21.47 4.90 -2.40
N THR A 148 21.33 3.77 -1.71
CA THR A 148 21.89 3.55 -0.37
C THR A 148 23.12 2.63 -0.43
N GLU A 149 23.99 2.87 -1.40
CA GLU A 149 25.09 1.97 -1.80
C GLU A 149 26.03 1.62 -0.66
N GLU A 150 26.46 2.62 0.12
CA GLU A 150 27.34 2.40 1.26
C GLU A 150 26.69 1.50 2.33
N LEU A 151 25.44 1.81 2.70
CA LEU A 151 24.65 1.00 3.63
C LEU A 151 24.46 -0.41 3.09
N ALA A 152 24.13 -0.53 1.81
CA ALA A 152 23.88 -1.80 1.15
C ALA A 152 25.11 -2.73 1.23
N PHE A 153 26.30 -2.23 0.87
CA PHE A 153 27.51 -3.04 0.97
C PHE A 153 27.90 -3.36 2.42
N LYS A 154 27.65 -2.45 3.37
CA LYS A 154 27.84 -2.72 4.81
C LYS A 154 26.93 -3.86 5.28
N GLN A 155 25.64 -3.81 4.94
CA GLN A 155 24.67 -4.85 5.28
C GLN A 155 25.00 -6.18 4.58
N ALA A 156 25.39 -6.15 3.29
CA ALA A 156 25.75 -7.34 2.52
C ALA A 156 26.99 -8.05 3.08
N LYS A 157 28.04 -7.30 3.44
CA LYS A 157 29.24 -7.85 4.09
C LYS A 157 28.89 -8.51 5.42
N ARG A 158 28.10 -7.83 6.27
CA ARG A 158 27.60 -8.42 7.52
C ARG A 158 26.84 -9.74 7.28
N ALA A 159 25.97 -9.78 6.25
CA ALA A 159 25.24 -10.99 5.91
C ALA A 159 26.18 -12.13 5.49
N ASP A 160 27.20 -11.87 4.66
CA ASP A 160 28.17 -12.86 4.23
C ASP A 160 29.02 -13.40 5.40
N GLU A 161 29.45 -12.53 6.30
CA GLU A 161 30.18 -12.89 7.53
C GLU A 161 29.32 -13.78 8.45
N GLU A 162 28.06 -13.39 8.71
CA GLU A 162 27.15 -14.17 9.54
C GLU A 162 26.88 -15.56 8.94
N ILE A 163 26.61 -15.65 7.64
CA ILE A 163 26.34 -16.91 6.93
C ILE A 163 27.61 -17.78 6.91
N SER A 164 28.79 -17.18 6.76
CA SER A 164 30.07 -17.91 6.80
C SER A 164 30.30 -18.56 8.16
N ASN A 165 29.90 -17.87 9.23
CA ASN A 165 29.98 -18.33 10.61
C ASN A 165 28.79 -19.22 11.03
N GLY A 166 27.96 -19.69 10.09
CA GLY A 166 26.85 -20.58 10.35
C GLY A 166 25.56 -19.91 10.84
N LYS A 167 25.53 -18.58 10.98
CA LYS A 167 24.34 -17.85 11.39
C LYS A 167 23.52 -17.45 10.17
N TYR A 168 22.44 -18.19 9.91
CA TYR A 168 21.49 -17.87 8.85
C TYR A 168 20.15 -17.38 9.44
N ARG A 169 19.80 -16.12 9.23
CA ARG A 169 18.61 -15.47 9.83
C ARG A 169 17.29 -15.89 9.19
N GLY A 170 17.30 -16.40 7.97
CA GLY A 170 16.09 -16.81 7.24
C GLY A 170 16.11 -16.43 5.77
N PRO A 171 14.96 -16.58 5.07
CA PRO A 171 14.90 -16.47 3.61
C PRO A 171 15.19 -15.07 3.06
N LEU A 172 15.17 -14.03 3.87
CA LEU A 172 15.51 -12.66 3.45
C LEU A 172 16.96 -12.29 3.73
N HIS A 173 17.76 -13.18 4.38
CA HIS A 173 19.13 -12.89 4.76
C HIS A 173 20.03 -12.68 3.53
N GLY A 174 20.58 -11.48 3.40
CA GLY A 174 21.44 -11.07 2.29
C GLY A 174 20.70 -10.70 1.01
N ILE A 175 19.36 -10.60 1.03
CA ILE A 175 18.55 -10.28 -0.16
C ILE A 175 18.42 -8.76 -0.32
N PRO A 176 18.82 -8.19 -1.48
CA PRO A 176 18.67 -6.77 -1.78
C PRO A 176 17.21 -6.37 -2.03
N TRP A 177 16.79 -5.25 -1.39
CA TRP A 177 15.43 -4.72 -1.50
C TRP A 177 15.38 -3.20 -1.64
N GLY A 178 14.21 -2.68 -2.06
CA GLY A 178 13.98 -1.26 -2.22
C GLY A 178 12.79 -0.76 -1.38
N ALA A 179 12.97 0.40 -0.75
CA ALA A 179 11.98 1.05 0.09
C ALA A 179 11.26 2.16 -0.67
N LYS A 180 9.92 2.15 -0.76
CA LYS A 180 9.17 3.33 -1.21
C LYS A 180 9.57 4.54 -0.38
N ASP A 181 9.79 5.69 -1.02
CA ASP A 181 10.43 6.86 -0.39
C ASP A 181 9.54 7.63 0.59
N LEU A 182 8.55 6.97 1.15
CA LEU A 182 7.82 7.44 2.33
C LEU A 182 8.21 6.70 3.61
N LEU A 183 9.00 5.63 3.51
CA LEU A 183 9.54 4.90 4.67
C LEU A 183 10.83 5.57 5.11
N SER A 184 10.89 6.06 6.35
CA SER A 184 12.09 6.71 6.87
C SER A 184 13.21 5.70 7.13
N VAL A 185 14.42 6.12 6.76
CA VAL A 185 15.68 5.46 7.08
C VAL A 185 16.63 6.55 7.59
N LYS A 186 17.01 6.44 8.85
CA LYS A 186 17.86 7.44 9.51
C LYS A 186 19.15 7.72 8.71
N GLY A 187 19.45 8.99 8.52
CA GLY A 187 20.61 9.45 7.76
C GLY A 187 20.39 9.55 6.25
N TYR A 188 19.24 9.14 5.73
CA TYR A 188 18.87 9.26 4.31
C TYR A 188 17.67 10.17 4.11
N PRO A 189 17.60 10.92 2.99
CA PRO A 189 16.41 11.69 2.63
C PRO A 189 15.17 10.81 2.57
N THR A 190 14.03 11.35 3.03
CA THR A 190 12.72 10.74 2.92
C THR A 190 11.79 11.81 2.38
N THR A 191 11.68 11.87 1.05
CA THR A 191 11.20 13.04 0.31
C THR A 191 9.70 13.01 0.01
N TRP A 192 9.03 11.87 0.26
CA TRP A 192 7.63 11.65 -0.10
C TRP A 192 7.33 11.89 -1.59
N GLY A 193 8.39 11.87 -2.44
CA GLY A 193 8.30 12.16 -3.87
C GLY A 193 7.94 13.60 -4.22
N ALA A 194 7.88 14.50 -3.24
CA ALA A 194 7.34 15.85 -3.36
C ALA A 194 8.42 16.92 -3.19
N GLU A 195 8.46 17.89 -4.10
CA GLU A 195 9.45 18.99 -4.12
C GLU A 195 9.58 19.72 -2.78
N PRO A 196 8.48 20.07 -2.05
CA PRO A 196 8.59 20.74 -0.74
C PRO A 196 9.38 19.95 0.32
N TYR A 197 9.56 18.66 0.12
CA TYR A 197 10.23 17.74 1.05
C TYR A 197 11.51 17.11 0.48
N ARG A 198 12.02 17.57 -0.67
CA ARG A 198 13.18 17.01 -1.38
C ARG A 198 14.39 16.76 -0.48
N ASN A 199 14.66 17.64 0.45
CA ASN A 199 15.82 17.58 1.36
C ASN A 199 15.43 17.13 2.78
N GLN A 200 14.21 16.61 2.97
CA GLN A 200 13.76 16.19 4.30
C GLN A 200 14.51 14.95 4.76
N VAL A 201 15.13 15.04 5.93
CA VAL A 201 15.70 13.89 6.65
C VAL A 201 14.91 13.67 7.93
N ILE A 202 14.38 12.47 8.11
CA ILE A 202 13.61 12.07 9.29
C ILE A 202 14.54 11.23 10.17
N ASP A 203 14.81 11.66 11.40
CA ASP A 203 15.82 11.05 12.29
C ASP A 203 15.32 9.81 13.03
N VAL A 204 14.47 9.02 12.37
CA VAL A 204 14.03 7.72 12.87
C VAL A 204 14.05 6.67 11.76
N ASN A 205 14.24 5.42 12.13
CA ASN A 205 14.04 4.29 11.23
C ASN A 205 12.58 3.82 11.32
N SER A 206 11.94 3.64 10.17
CA SER A 206 10.62 2.99 10.15
C SER A 206 10.70 1.56 10.71
N THR A 207 9.63 1.10 11.34
CA THR A 207 9.54 -0.28 11.86
C THR A 207 9.78 -1.31 10.76
N VAL A 208 9.29 -1.05 9.54
CA VAL A 208 9.51 -1.94 8.40
C VAL A 208 10.99 -2.06 8.05
N PHE A 209 11.72 -0.93 8.00
CA PHE A 209 13.16 -0.96 7.76
C PHE A 209 13.89 -1.75 8.87
N LYS A 210 13.59 -1.49 10.15
CA LYS A 210 14.22 -2.20 11.29
C LYS A 210 13.98 -3.71 11.21
N ARG A 211 12.76 -4.15 10.96
CA ARG A 211 12.42 -5.58 10.85
C ARG A 211 13.10 -6.27 9.66
N LEU A 212 13.23 -5.58 8.53
CA LEU A 212 13.96 -6.12 7.38
C LEU A 212 15.47 -6.16 7.62
N ASP A 213 16.05 -5.17 8.30
CA ASP A 213 17.46 -5.22 8.73
C ASP A 213 17.70 -6.35 9.74
N ASP A 214 16.78 -6.57 10.68
CA ASP A 214 16.81 -7.69 11.63
C ASP A 214 16.72 -9.05 10.92
N ALA A 215 15.93 -9.13 9.83
CA ALA A 215 15.87 -10.32 8.97
C ALA A 215 17.14 -10.49 8.09
N GLY A 216 18.06 -9.51 8.11
CA GLY A 216 19.29 -9.50 7.34
C GLY A 216 19.15 -9.08 5.89
N ALA A 217 18.02 -8.47 5.49
CA ALA A 217 17.83 -7.94 4.15
C ALA A 217 18.69 -6.67 3.92
N VAL A 218 19.05 -6.42 2.66
CA VAL A 218 19.99 -5.39 2.25
C VAL A 218 19.25 -4.26 1.53
N LEU A 219 19.17 -3.06 2.12
CA LEU A 219 18.52 -1.91 1.50
C LEU A 219 19.44 -1.31 0.42
N VAL A 220 19.02 -1.37 -0.86
CA VAL A 220 19.82 -0.84 -1.98
C VAL A 220 19.37 0.53 -2.46
N ALA A 221 18.10 0.89 -2.24
CA ALA A 221 17.58 2.19 -2.69
C ALA A 221 16.31 2.62 -1.96
N LYS A 222 16.14 3.95 -1.83
CA LYS A 222 14.85 4.61 -1.63
C LYS A 222 14.25 4.82 -3.02
N LEU A 223 13.06 4.29 -3.25
CA LEU A 223 12.42 4.18 -4.56
C LEU A 223 11.37 5.27 -4.76
N SER A 224 11.27 5.77 -5.98
CA SER A 224 10.32 6.82 -6.34
C SER A 224 8.87 6.45 -6.01
N MET A 225 8.11 7.47 -5.76
CA MET A 225 6.67 7.39 -5.53
C MET A 225 5.98 8.62 -6.12
N GLY A 226 4.76 8.49 -6.51
CA GLY A 226 3.98 9.68 -6.85
C GLY A 226 3.93 10.65 -5.66
N ALA A 227 4.12 11.93 -5.94
CA ALA A 227 4.21 12.97 -4.92
C ALA A 227 3.05 12.86 -3.91
N LEU A 228 3.39 12.82 -2.62
CA LEU A 228 2.45 12.62 -1.51
C LEU A 228 1.47 11.46 -1.74
N ALA A 229 1.98 10.36 -2.30
CA ALA A 229 1.25 9.12 -2.59
C ALA A 229 0.12 9.24 -3.64
N MET A 230 0.27 10.09 -4.67
CA MET A 230 -0.66 10.17 -5.80
C MET A 230 0.03 9.93 -7.15
N GLY A 231 -0.42 8.88 -7.89
CA GLY A 231 0.06 8.59 -9.24
C GLY A 231 1.54 8.19 -9.30
N ASP A 232 2.20 8.47 -10.42
CA ASP A 232 3.58 8.07 -10.70
C ASP A 232 4.52 9.24 -11.06
N TYR A 233 4.05 10.48 -10.85
CA TYR A 233 4.84 11.70 -11.01
C TYR A 233 5.41 12.16 -9.67
N TRP A 234 6.71 12.44 -9.66
CA TRP A 234 7.46 12.98 -8.54
C TRP A 234 8.42 14.07 -9.02
N PHE A 235 9.17 14.73 -8.16
CA PHE A 235 10.06 15.82 -8.58
C PHE A 235 11.14 15.39 -9.57
N GLY A 236 11.49 14.10 -9.66
CA GLY A 236 12.40 13.54 -10.68
C GLY A 236 11.72 13.20 -12.01
N GLY A 237 10.42 13.47 -12.15
CA GLY A 237 9.63 13.20 -13.35
C GLY A 237 8.65 12.03 -13.19
N GLN A 238 8.26 11.40 -14.29
CA GLN A 238 7.36 10.25 -14.28
C GLN A 238 8.13 8.94 -14.21
N THR A 239 7.86 8.09 -13.24
CA THR A 239 8.39 6.73 -13.18
C THR A 239 7.77 5.88 -14.31
N LYS A 240 8.62 5.24 -15.11
CA LYS A 240 8.22 4.52 -16.33
C LYS A 240 7.95 3.04 -16.07
N ASN A 241 7.07 2.48 -16.93
CA ASN A 241 6.78 1.06 -16.96
C ASN A 241 7.89 0.30 -17.72
N PRO A 242 8.60 -0.66 -17.13
CA PRO A 242 9.66 -1.43 -17.80
C PRO A 242 9.22 -2.20 -19.04
N TRP A 243 7.92 -2.48 -19.18
CA TRP A 243 7.36 -3.13 -20.36
C TRP A 243 7.11 -2.19 -21.53
N ASN A 244 6.93 -0.90 -21.24
CA ASN A 244 6.70 0.14 -22.24
C ASN A 244 7.07 1.51 -21.65
N LEU A 245 8.17 2.09 -22.08
CA LEU A 245 8.68 3.38 -21.58
C LEU A 245 7.80 4.59 -21.93
N GLU A 246 6.88 4.47 -22.88
CA GLU A 246 5.90 5.51 -23.18
C GLU A 246 4.83 5.61 -22.07
N GLN A 247 4.66 4.55 -21.28
CA GLN A 247 3.71 4.49 -20.19
C GLN A 247 4.38 4.74 -18.85
N GLY A 248 3.64 5.41 -17.95
CA GLY A 248 3.99 5.44 -16.53
C GLY A 248 3.76 4.09 -15.86
N SER A 249 4.47 3.85 -14.76
CA SER A 249 4.37 2.63 -13.94
C SER A 249 3.04 2.50 -13.19
N SER A 250 2.18 3.53 -13.23
CA SER A 250 1.12 3.71 -12.25
C SER A 250 1.69 3.90 -10.83
N GLY A 251 0.84 4.14 -9.83
CA GLY A 251 1.32 4.47 -8.48
C GLY A 251 0.24 4.33 -7.41
N SER A 252 0.58 4.80 -6.24
CA SER A 252 1.73 5.65 -5.88
C SER A 252 3.03 4.88 -5.57
N SER A 253 3.03 3.53 -5.46
CA SER A 253 4.25 2.73 -5.32
C SER A 253 4.92 2.53 -6.70
N ALA A 254 5.24 3.65 -7.35
CA ALA A 254 5.71 3.70 -8.73
C ALA A 254 7.08 3.03 -8.89
N GLY A 255 8.07 3.47 -8.14
CA GLY A 255 9.42 2.89 -8.11
C GLY A 255 9.42 1.42 -7.66
N PRO A 256 8.72 1.03 -6.57
CA PRO A 256 8.56 -0.37 -6.20
C PRO A 256 8.05 -1.25 -7.35
N GLY A 257 6.99 -0.83 -8.06
CA GLY A 257 6.47 -1.56 -9.23
C GLY A 257 7.50 -1.69 -10.35
N ALA A 258 8.11 -0.58 -10.74
CA ALA A 258 9.08 -0.55 -11.83
C ALA A 258 10.35 -1.35 -11.51
N THR A 259 10.91 -1.24 -10.30
CA THR A 259 12.17 -1.92 -9.95
C THR A 259 12.02 -3.43 -9.82
N VAL A 260 10.93 -3.92 -9.24
CA VAL A 260 10.67 -5.36 -9.17
C VAL A 260 10.44 -5.94 -10.57
N SER A 261 9.64 -5.26 -11.41
CA SER A 261 9.38 -5.66 -12.80
C SER A 261 10.64 -5.69 -13.64
N GLY A 262 11.51 -4.69 -13.49
CA GLY A 262 12.78 -4.60 -14.24
C GLY A 262 13.91 -5.48 -13.69
N GLY A 263 13.69 -6.26 -12.63
CA GLY A 263 14.76 -7.04 -12.00
C GLY A 263 15.87 -6.17 -11.43
N LEU A 264 15.53 -5.05 -10.77
CA LEU A 264 16.48 -4.10 -10.20
C LEU A 264 16.61 -4.26 -8.68
N VAL A 265 15.74 -5.06 -8.08
CA VAL A 265 15.75 -5.44 -6.65
C VAL A 265 15.22 -6.86 -6.51
N GLY A 266 15.54 -7.54 -5.40
CA GLY A 266 14.95 -8.84 -5.06
C GLY A 266 13.46 -8.73 -4.76
N PHE A 267 13.09 -7.72 -3.97
CA PHE A 267 11.71 -7.32 -3.65
C PHE A 267 11.64 -5.83 -3.29
N ALA A 268 10.45 -5.30 -3.19
CA ALA A 268 10.24 -3.92 -2.72
C ALA A 268 9.09 -3.84 -1.72
N ILE A 269 9.10 -2.77 -0.93
CA ILE A 269 7.97 -2.40 -0.06
C ILE A 269 7.23 -1.22 -0.67
N GLY A 270 5.93 -1.42 -0.88
CA GLY A 270 4.99 -0.38 -1.28
C GLY A 270 4.00 -0.03 -0.18
N THR A 271 3.11 0.93 -0.47
CA THR A 271 2.00 1.29 0.41
C THR A 271 0.73 1.50 -0.39
N GLU A 272 -0.42 1.27 0.24
CA GLU A 272 -1.71 1.54 -0.36
C GLU A 272 -2.67 2.20 0.61
N THR A 273 -3.19 3.34 0.16
CA THR A 273 -4.38 3.96 0.73
C THR A 273 -5.60 3.53 -0.07
N LEU A 274 -5.52 3.73 -1.42
CA LEU A 274 -6.54 3.31 -2.40
C LEU A 274 -5.86 2.97 -3.73
N GLY A 275 -5.50 1.70 -3.93
CA GLY A 275 -4.96 1.18 -5.18
C GLY A 275 -3.43 1.27 -5.34
N SER A 276 -2.69 1.83 -4.38
CA SER A 276 -1.28 2.18 -4.58
C SER A 276 -0.28 1.01 -4.48
N ILE A 277 -0.70 -0.20 -4.17
CA ILE A 277 0.03 -1.46 -4.37
C ILE A 277 -0.57 -2.19 -5.58
N ILE A 278 -1.89 -2.33 -5.59
CA ILE A 278 -2.62 -3.12 -6.58
C ILE A 278 -2.43 -2.56 -8.00
N SER A 279 -2.58 -1.24 -8.18
CA SER A 279 -2.50 -0.62 -9.51
C SER A 279 -1.09 -0.67 -10.14
N PRO A 280 0.01 -0.28 -9.45
CA PRO A 280 1.34 -0.41 -10.03
C PRO A 280 1.79 -1.87 -10.17
N SER A 281 1.38 -2.79 -9.29
CA SER A 281 1.65 -4.23 -9.47
C SER A 281 1.02 -4.76 -10.74
N SER A 282 -0.25 -4.41 -11.00
CA SER A 282 -0.93 -4.78 -12.24
C SER A 282 -0.27 -4.14 -13.47
N ARG A 283 0.03 -2.83 -13.43
CA ARG A 283 0.63 -2.10 -14.55
C ARG A 283 2.01 -2.64 -14.90
N CYS A 284 2.82 -2.92 -13.90
CA CYS A 284 4.18 -3.43 -14.07
C CYS A 284 4.25 -4.97 -14.13
N ARG A 285 3.11 -5.67 -14.05
CA ARG A 285 2.99 -7.13 -14.19
C ARG A 285 3.83 -7.89 -13.17
N ILE A 286 3.68 -7.50 -11.91
CA ILE A 286 4.29 -8.15 -10.75
C ILE A 286 3.24 -8.58 -9.75
N THR A 287 3.65 -9.33 -8.74
CA THR A 287 2.80 -9.70 -7.61
C THR A 287 2.83 -8.61 -6.55
N GLY A 288 1.66 -8.24 -6.01
CA GLY A 288 1.55 -7.32 -4.89
C GLY A 288 0.61 -7.87 -3.82
N LEU A 289 0.99 -7.77 -2.57
CA LEU A 289 0.13 -8.04 -1.42
C LEU A 289 -0.19 -6.73 -0.70
N ARG A 290 -1.44 -6.32 -0.72
CA ARG A 290 -1.98 -5.35 0.20
C ARG A 290 -2.53 -6.11 1.41
N PRO A 291 -1.85 -6.07 2.56
CA PRO A 291 -2.29 -6.85 3.72
C PRO A 291 -3.54 -6.26 4.38
N THR A 292 -4.09 -7.00 5.32
CA THR A 292 -5.13 -6.50 6.23
C THR A 292 -4.68 -5.22 6.91
N TYR A 293 -5.58 -4.21 6.98
CA TYR A 293 -5.32 -2.97 7.71
C TYR A 293 -5.00 -3.26 9.19
N GLY A 294 -4.01 -2.54 9.73
CA GLY A 294 -3.60 -2.72 11.12
C GLY A 294 -2.80 -4.01 11.36
N TRP A 295 -2.05 -4.50 10.38
CA TRP A 295 -1.17 -5.66 10.56
C TRP A 295 0.32 -5.35 10.36
N VAL A 296 0.66 -4.35 9.56
CA VAL A 296 2.04 -3.86 9.38
C VAL A 296 2.13 -2.45 9.92
N SER A 297 3.12 -2.21 10.79
CA SER A 297 3.34 -0.91 11.42
C SER A 297 3.65 0.19 10.41
N ARG A 298 3.00 1.33 10.59
CA ARG A 298 3.21 2.55 9.82
C ARG A 298 4.12 3.55 10.53
N TYR A 299 4.70 3.17 11.68
CA TYR A 299 5.65 4.03 12.37
C TYR A 299 6.86 4.32 11.49
N GLY A 300 7.19 5.62 11.36
CA GLY A 300 8.23 6.11 10.46
C GLY A 300 7.85 6.11 8.98
N ALA A 301 6.58 5.95 8.65
CA ALA A 301 6.04 6.14 7.30
C ALA A 301 5.22 7.43 7.23
N MET A 302 5.24 8.12 6.08
CA MET A 302 4.33 9.23 5.80
C MET A 302 2.88 8.78 5.92
N ALA A 303 2.09 9.47 6.71
CA ALA A 303 0.65 9.30 6.72
C ALA A 303 0.00 10.08 5.59
N LEU A 304 -0.91 9.42 4.85
CA LEU A 304 -1.83 10.05 3.93
C LEU A 304 -3.26 9.96 4.48
N SER A 305 -3.66 8.78 4.92
CA SER A 305 -4.95 8.53 5.57
C SER A 305 -4.75 7.54 6.72
N TRP A 306 -4.90 8.01 7.94
CA TRP A 306 -4.72 7.18 9.13
C TRP A 306 -5.67 5.99 9.19
N SER A 307 -6.85 6.09 8.56
CA SER A 307 -7.84 5.02 8.55
C SER A 307 -7.75 4.08 7.34
N MET A 308 -6.89 4.37 6.35
CA MET A 308 -6.82 3.58 5.11
C MET A 308 -5.42 3.14 4.70
N ASP A 309 -4.33 3.72 5.24
CA ASP A 309 -2.96 3.39 4.84
C ASP A 309 -2.56 1.97 5.28
N LYS A 310 -1.97 1.23 4.36
CA LYS A 310 -1.41 -0.12 4.56
C LYS A 310 -0.05 -0.20 3.88
N ILE A 311 0.89 -0.91 4.50
CA ILE A 311 2.22 -1.19 3.95
C ILE A 311 2.27 -2.66 3.56
N GLY A 312 2.78 -2.97 2.37
CA GLY A 312 2.84 -4.34 1.90
C GLY A 312 3.94 -4.62 0.87
N PRO A 313 4.28 -5.91 0.69
CA PRO A 313 5.31 -6.34 -0.23
C PRO A 313 4.85 -6.29 -1.69
N MET A 314 5.80 -5.95 -2.56
CA MET A 314 5.71 -6.04 -4.01
C MET A 314 6.88 -6.91 -4.49
N CYS A 315 6.57 -8.04 -5.10
CA CYS A 315 7.53 -9.10 -5.40
C CYS A 315 7.28 -9.72 -6.77
N ARG A 316 8.12 -10.68 -7.17
CA ARG A 316 7.88 -11.46 -8.40
C ARG A 316 6.92 -12.62 -8.19
N SER A 317 6.84 -13.19 -6.98
CA SER A 317 5.92 -14.28 -6.66
C SER A 317 5.10 -14.03 -5.41
N VAL A 318 3.99 -14.77 -5.25
CA VAL A 318 3.16 -14.73 -4.04
C VAL A 318 3.92 -15.25 -2.83
N GLU A 319 4.71 -16.31 -3.00
CA GLU A 319 5.52 -16.84 -1.90
C GLU A 319 6.54 -15.82 -1.41
N ASP A 320 7.19 -15.08 -2.32
CA ASP A 320 8.09 -13.99 -1.94
C ASP A 320 7.35 -12.92 -1.12
N CYS A 321 6.12 -12.57 -1.51
CA CYS A 321 5.28 -11.64 -0.72
C CYS A 321 5.01 -12.20 0.69
N ALA A 322 4.73 -13.49 0.81
CA ALA A 322 4.49 -14.13 2.10
C ALA A 322 5.75 -14.15 2.99
N LEU A 323 6.94 -14.40 2.39
CA LEU A 323 8.21 -14.34 3.11
C LEU A 323 8.48 -12.93 3.67
N VAL A 324 8.27 -11.91 2.85
CA VAL A 324 8.45 -10.52 3.26
C VAL A 324 7.41 -10.11 4.32
N MET A 325 6.14 -10.46 4.10
CA MET A 325 5.06 -10.21 5.06
C MET A 325 5.38 -10.81 6.44
N ASN A 326 5.88 -12.05 6.47
CA ASN A 326 6.27 -12.72 7.72
C ASN A 326 7.36 -11.95 8.49
N ALA A 327 8.21 -11.20 7.80
CA ALA A 327 9.24 -10.41 8.46
C ALA A 327 8.71 -9.08 9.03
N ILE A 328 7.68 -8.48 8.41
CA ILE A 328 7.29 -7.10 8.71
C ILE A 328 5.99 -6.96 9.53
N TYR A 329 5.19 -8.03 9.72
CA TYR A 329 3.88 -7.97 10.39
C TYR A 329 3.97 -7.95 11.92
N GLY A 330 2.89 -7.56 12.55
CA GLY A 330 2.65 -7.65 13.99
C GLY A 330 2.95 -6.37 14.76
N PRO A 331 2.52 -6.30 16.04
CA PRO A 331 2.65 -5.10 16.87
C PRO A 331 4.11 -4.74 17.16
N ASP A 332 4.36 -3.44 17.31
CA ASP A 332 5.66 -2.86 17.66
C ASP A 332 5.59 -1.91 18.86
N GLY A 333 4.37 -1.66 19.37
CA GLY A 333 4.13 -0.70 20.45
C GLY A 333 4.17 0.76 20.01
N LEU A 334 4.33 1.06 18.71
CA LEU A 334 4.47 2.41 18.16
C LEU A 334 3.31 2.81 17.25
N ASP A 335 2.73 1.89 16.50
CA ASP A 335 1.49 2.11 15.75
C ASP A 335 0.31 1.56 16.56
N PRO A 336 -0.59 2.43 17.06
CA PRO A 336 -1.66 2.03 17.98
C PRO A 336 -2.79 1.22 17.32
N THR A 337 -2.78 1.10 15.99
CA THR A 337 -3.83 0.39 15.24
C THR A 337 -3.54 -1.08 15.01
N LEU A 338 -2.37 -1.56 15.45
CA LEU A 338 -1.93 -2.93 15.16
C LEU A 338 -2.67 -3.98 15.98
N ALA A 339 -3.14 -5.01 15.30
CA ALA A 339 -3.71 -6.20 15.92
C ALA A 339 -2.67 -7.32 16.04
N ASP A 340 -2.73 -8.06 17.16
CA ASP A 340 -1.80 -9.17 17.44
C ASP A 340 -2.39 -10.52 17.01
N TYR A 341 -2.43 -10.74 15.69
CA TYR A 341 -2.75 -12.04 15.09
C TYR A 341 -1.51 -12.63 14.41
N ALA A 342 -1.48 -13.96 14.29
CA ALA A 342 -0.35 -14.68 13.72
C ALA A 342 -0.48 -14.85 12.20
N PHE A 343 0.56 -14.50 11.45
CA PHE A 343 0.71 -14.82 10.04
C PHE A 343 1.41 -16.19 9.90
N ASN A 344 0.63 -17.26 9.95
CA ASN A 344 1.16 -18.62 9.93
C ASN A 344 1.28 -19.14 8.49
N TRP A 345 2.28 -18.65 7.75
CA TRP A 345 2.53 -19.08 6.37
C TRP A 345 2.99 -20.54 6.29
N ASP A 346 2.35 -21.30 5.40
CA ASP A 346 2.73 -22.66 5.01
C ASP A 346 2.57 -22.80 3.50
N SER A 347 3.68 -22.92 2.76
CA SER A 347 3.68 -23.07 1.29
C SER A 347 3.04 -24.37 0.79
N GLY A 348 2.90 -25.35 1.67
CA GLY A 348 2.23 -26.63 1.40
C GLY A 348 0.80 -26.71 1.93
N LYS A 349 0.20 -25.57 2.31
CA LYS A 349 -1.18 -25.56 2.81
C LYS A 349 -2.15 -26.11 1.78
N ASP A 350 -2.95 -27.09 2.20
CA ASP A 350 -4.08 -27.56 1.42
C ASP A 350 -5.14 -26.46 1.26
N VAL A 351 -5.44 -26.10 0.03
CA VAL A 351 -6.42 -25.07 -0.34
C VAL A 351 -7.76 -25.66 -0.78
N SER A 352 -7.90 -26.99 -0.86
CA SER A 352 -9.12 -27.67 -1.33
C SER A 352 -10.33 -27.44 -0.41
N SER A 353 -10.08 -27.21 0.88
CA SER A 353 -11.11 -26.95 1.88
C SER A 353 -11.58 -25.50 1.94
N LEU A 354 -10.93 -24.57 1.21
CA LEU A 354 -11.31 -23.17 1.20
C LEU A 354 -12.61 -22.96 0.44
N ARG A 355 -13.48 -22.14 1.01
CA ARG A 355 -14.72 -21.68 0.37
C ARG A 355 -14.39 -20.50 -0.53
N VAL A 356 -14.35 -20.73 -1.84
CA VAL A 356 -13.90 -19.73 -2.79
C VAL A 356 -15.06 -19.16 -3.58
N GLY A 357 -15.24 -17.84 -3.47
CA GLY A 357 -16.18 -17.08 -4.27
C GLY A 357 -15.54 -16.48 -5.54
N TYR A 358 -16.37 -16.08 -6.50
CA TYR A 358 -15.93 -15.25 -7.62
C TYR A 358 -16.99 -14.21 -7.98
N LEU A 359 -16.56 -13.00 -8.33
CA LEU A 359 -17.48 -11.97 -8.81
C LEU A 359 -17.96 -12.30 -10.20
N VAL A 360 -19.29 -12.32 -10.38
CA VAL A 360 -19.87 -12.43 -11.72
C VAL A 360 -19.53 -11.13 -12.47
N PRO A 361 -18.90 -11.21 -13.66
CA PRO A 361 -18.61 -10.02 -14.46
C PRO A 361 -19.89 -9.26 -14.78
N ASN A 362 -19.90 -7.98 -14.48
CA ASN A 362 -20.99 -7.07 -14.90
C ASN A 362 -20.66 -6.42 -16.26
N ALA A 363 -21.57 -5.57 -16.74
CA ALA A 363 -21.42 -4.87 -18.01
C ALA A 363 -20.21 -3.91 -18.06
N ASP A 364 -19.71 -3.48 -16.89
CA ASP A 364 -18.59 -2.52 -16.81
C ASP A 364 -17.21 -3.20 -16.96
N LEU A 365 -17.14 -4.53 -16.98
CA LEU A 365 -15.90 -5.23 -17.25
C LEU A 365 -15.54 -5.09 -18.74
N ASP A 366 -14.34 -4.56 -19.00
CA ASP A 366 -13.78 -4.46 -20.35
C ASP A 366 -13.86 -5.82 -21.07
N GLU A 367 -14.50 -5.84 -22.23
CA GLU A 367 -14.69 -7.06 -23.05
C GLU A 367 -13.35 -7.74 -23.35
N ASN A 368 -12.27 -6.96 -23.51
CA ASN A 368 -10.94 -7.51 -23.74
C ASN A 368 -10.36 -8.25 -22.51
N LEU A 369 -10.84 -7.97 -21.32
CA LEU A 369 -10.40 -8.62 -20.08
C LEU A 369 -11.24 -9.84 -19.69
N LYS A 370 -12.47 -9.94 -20.17
CA LYS A 370 -13.38 -11.07 -19.88
C LYS A 370 -12.80 -12.45 -20.20
N PRO A 371 -12.14 -12.68 -21.35
CA PRO A 371 -11.55 -13.98 -21.66
C PRO A 371 -10.50 -14.43 -20.63
N TYR A 372 -9.66 -13.51 -20.20
CA TYR A 372 -8.61 -13.82 -19.21
C TYR A 372 -9.20 -14.13 -17.84
N TYR A 373 -10.23 -13.38 -17.42
CA TYR A 373 -10.94 -13.66 -16.19
C TYR A 373 -11.63 -15.02 -16.21
N ASN A 374 -12.38 -15.31 -17.28
CA ASN A 374 -13.05 -16.60 -17.45
C ASN A 374 -12.08 -17.78 -17.50
N ASN A 375 -10.91 -17.59 -18.13
CA ASN A 375 -9.84 -18.58 -18.14
C ASN A 375 -9.31 -18.86 -16.72
N THR A 376 -9.15 -17.83 -15.88
CA THR A 376 -8.75 -18.00 -14.47
C THR A 376 -9.74 -18.91 -13.74
N LEU A 377 -11.04 -18.62 -13.86
CA LEU A 377 -12.07 -19.43 -13.21
C LEU A 377 -12.06 -20.88 -13.72
N LYS A 378 -11.87 -21.07 -15.03
CA LYS A 378 -11.75 -22.41 -15.64
C LYS A 378 -10.51 -23.16 -15.11
N HIS A 379 -9.35 -22.50 -15.03
CA HIS A 379 -8.13 -23.10 -14.49
C HIS A 379 -8.34 -23.56 -13.04
N LEU A 380 -8.86 -22.70 -12.18
CA LEU A 380 -9.09 -23.03 -10.77
C LEU A 380 -10.08 -24.19 -10.61
N LYS A 381 -11.16 -24.23 -11.40
CA LYS A 381 -12.09 -25.39 -11.42
C LYS A 381 -11.38 -26.68 -11.83
N ASN A 382 -10.56 -26.65 -12.88
CA ASN A 382 -9.81 -27.80 -13.35
C ASN A 382 -8.78 -28.30 -12.31
N MET A 383 -8.30 -27.39 -11.44
CA MET A 383 -7.41 -27.69 -10.33
C MET A 383 -8.15 -28.19 -9.07
N GLY A 384 -9.46 -28.38 -9.15
CA GLY A 384 -10.27 -28.92 -8.07
C GLY A 384 -10.83 -27.88 -7.08
N ILE A 385 -10.70 -26.60 -7.36
CA ILE A 385 -11.28 -25.54 -6.52
C ILE A 385 -12.77 -25.39 -6.82
N ASN A 386 -13.59 -25.53 -5.78
CA ASN A 386 -15.04 -25.28 -5.89
C ASN A 386 -15.29 -23.76 -5.86
N LEU A 387 -15.82 -23.23 -6.97
CA LEU A 387 -16.06 -21.79 -7.15
C LEU A 387 -17.55 -21.47 -7.09
N ASN A 388 -17.93 -20.57 -6.18
CA ASN A 388 -19.30 -20.11 -5.99
C ASN A 388 -19.46 -18.66 -6.50
N PRO A 389 -20.50 -18.34 -7.29
CA PRO A 389 -20.76 -16.97 -7.70
C PRO A 389 -21.17 -16.12 -6.49
N ILE A 390 -20.60 -14.93 -6.37
CA ILE A 390 -20.97 -13.97 -5.33
C ILE A 390 -21.26 -12.60 -5.92
N LYS A 391 -21.90 -11.76 -5.12
CA LYS A 391 -22.08 -10.33 -5.39
C LYS A 391 -21.50 -9.53 -4.23
N LEU A 392 -20.81 -8.44 -4.54
CA LEU A 392 -20.41 -7.49 -3.52
C LEU A 392 -21.64 -6.80 -2.93
N PRO A 393 -21.55 -6.33 -1.67
CA PRO A 393 -22.61 -5.50 -1.10
C PRO A 393 -22.93 -4.32 -2.02
N ASP A 394 -24.21 -4.16 -2.34
CA ASP A 394 -24.70 -2.94 -2.99
C ASP A 394 -24.65 -1.80 -1.96
N PHE A 395 -23.72 -0.88 -2.21
CA PHE A 395 -23.43 0.20 -1.28
C PHE A 395 -22.76 1.39 -1.99
N PRO A 396 -23.08 2.64 -1.65
CA PRO A 396 -22.54 3.83 -2.30
C PRO A 396 -21.09 4.12 -1.85
N VAL A 397 -20.16 3.19 -2.15
CA VAL A 397 -18.76 3.27 -1.70
C VAL A 397 -18.03 4.51 -2.23
N ARG A 398 -18.44 5.01 -3.40
CA ARG A 398 -17.85 6.23 -3.98
C ARG A 398 -18.23 7.47 -3.17
N ASP A 399 -19.48 7.53 -2.68
CA ASP A 399 -20.01 8.69 -1.98
C ASP A 399 -19.37 8.88 -0.60
N ILE A 400 -18.86 7.82 0.02
CA ILE A 400 -18.15 7.87 1.29
C ILE A 400 -16.62 7.87 1.14
N SER A 401 -16.10 7.77 -0.09
CA SER A 401 -14.63 7.69 -0.33
C SER A 401 -13.90 9.01 -0.08
N PHE A 402 -14.62 10.13 0.05
CA PHE A 402 -14.04 11.43 0.41
C PHE A 402 -13.36 11.43 1.79
N VAL A 403 -13.62 10.44 2.64
CA VAL A 403 -12.89 10.21 3.91
C VAL A 403 -11.38 10.26 3.68
N LEU A 404 -10.88 9.63 2.59
CA LEU A 404 -9.47 9.69 2.21
C LEU A 404 -9.01 11.15 1.97
N GLY A 405 -9.74 11.92 1.17
CA GLY A 405 -9.40 13.30 0.84
C GLY A 405 -9.37 14.20 2.08
N THR A 406 -10.33 14.01 2.98
CA THR A 406 -10.42 14.77 4.23
C THR A 406 -9.24 14.48 5.16
N GLU A 407 -8.88 13.19 5.34
CA GLU A 407 -7.72 12.80 6.14
C GLU A 407 -6.40 13.26 5.50
N ALA A 408 -6.28 13.18 4.17
CA ALA A 408 -5.12 13.67 3.43
C ALA A 408 -4.95 15.19 3.57
N ALA A 409 -6.05 15.95 3.50
CA ALA A 409 -6.00 17.40 3.72
C ALA A 409 -5.59 17.77 5.16
N ALA A 410 -5.96 16.96 6.15
CA ALA A 410 -5.51 17.12 7.53
C ALA A 410 -4.02 16.76 7.67
N ALA A 411 -3.56 15.68 7.04
CA ALA A 411 -2.16 15.23 7.07
C ALA A 411 -1.19 16.26 6.46
N PHE A 412 -1.66 17.05 5.49
CA PHE A 412 -0.90 18.09 4.78
C PHE A 412 -1.48 19.51 4.96
N ASP A 413 -2.12 19.77 6.11
CA ASP A 413 -2.77 21.06 6.41
C ASP A 413 -1.78 22.23 6.36
N GLU A 414 -0.59 22.06 6.94
CA GLU A 414 0.45 23.10 6.93
C GLU A 414 0.93 23.42 5.51
N LEU A 415 1.15 22.39 4.68
CA LEU A 415 1.56 22.54 3.28
C LEU A 415 0.57 23.42 2.50
N THR A 416 -0.73 23.19 2.68
CA THR A 416 -1.79 23.96 2.02
C THR A 416 -1.87 25.39 2.58
N ARG A 417 -1.82 25.57 3.91
CA ARG A 417 -1.94 26.90 4.55
C ARG A 417 -0.74 27.79 4.27
N SER A 418 0.44 27.22 4.08
CA SER A 418 1.66 27.95 3.74
C SER A 418 1.84 28.18 2.23
N ASN A 419 0.88 27.78 1.40
CA ASN A 419 0.94 27.83 -0.06
C ASN A 419 2.12 27.04 -0.67
N ARG A 420 2.78 26.16 0.10
CA ARG A 420 3.86 25.31 -0.41
C ARG A 420 3.35 24.18 -1.30
N ASP A 421 2.06 23.92 -1.31
CA ASP A 421 1.39 23.01 -2.26
C ASP A 421 1.56 23.50 -3.73
N ASN A 422 1.82 24.77 -3.96
CA ASN A 422 2.18 25.32 -5.28
C ASN A 422 3.52 24.77 -5.82
N LEU A 423 4.38 24.21 -4.96
CA LEU A 423 5.65 23.59 -5.36
C LEU A 423 5.48 22.12 -5.81
N LEU A 424 4.28 21.54 -5.67
CA LEU A 424 4.02 20.19 -6.15
C LEU A 424 4.10 20.12 -7.68
N THR A 425 4.68 19.07 -8.21
CA THR A 425 4.94 18.88 -9.65
C THR A 425 3.67 18.92 -10.50
N ARG A 426 2.54 18.46 -9.96
CA ARG A 426 1.24 18.48 -10.66
C ARG A 426 0.28 19.45 -10.04
N GLN A 427 -0.31 20.31 -10.89
CA GLN A 427 -1.26 21.36 -10.53
C GLN A 427 -2.60 21.22 -11.29
N THR A 428 -2.90 20.02 -11.80
CA THR A 428 -4.16 19.77 -12.52
C THR A 428 -5.33 19.70 -11.54
N GLU A 429 -6.55 19.81 -12.05
CA GLU A 429 -7.78 19.78 -11.26
C GLU A 429 -7.86 18.58 -10.30
N GLN A 430 -7.44 17.38 -10.75
CA GLN A 430 -7.45 16.15 -9.95
C GLN A 430 -6.18 15.96 -9.11
N SER A 431 -5.28 16.94 -9.03
CA SER A 431 -4.03 16.85 -8.27
C SER A 431 -4.23 17.26 -6.80
N TRP A 432 -3.30 16.87 -5.95
CA TRP A 432 -3.35 17.14 -4.50
C TRP A 432 -3.61 18.59 -4.11
N PRO A 433 -3.02 19.62 -4.74
CA PRO A 433 -3.30 21.00 -4.32
C PRO A 433 -4.80 21.32 -4.30
N ASN A 434 -5.51 20.97 -5.38
CA ASN A 434 -6.96 21.20 -5.46
C ASN A 434 -7.75 20.25 -4.55
N SER A 435 -7.34 18.97 -4.47
CA SER A 435 -7.98 18.02 -3.57
C SER A 435 -7.88 18.44 -2.11
N PHE A 436 -6.71 18.91 -1.65
CA PHE A 436 -6.52 19.39 -0.28
C PHE A 436 -7.35 20.64 0.00
N ARG A 437 -7.36 21.61 -0.92
CA ARG A 437 -8.18 22.83 -0.80
C ARG A 437 -9.66 22.50 -0.72
N ALA A 438 -10.18 21.66 -1.64
CA ALA A 438 -11.59 21.27 -1.66
C ALA A 438 -11.99 20.48 -0.40
N SER A 439 -11.14 19.57 0.07
CA SER A 439 -11.42 18.76 1.27
C SER A 439 -11.51 19.56 2.57
N ARG A 440 -11.02 20.80 2.58
CA ARG A 440 -11.18 21.70 3.74
C ARG A 440 -12.62 22.20 3.92
N TYR A 441 -13.45 22.07 2.90
CA TYR A 441 -14.88 22.43 2.95
C TYR A 441 -15.78 21.24 3.32
N VAL A 442 -15.21 20.07 3.63
CA VAL A 442 -15.99 18.94 4.15
C VAL A 442 -16.35 19.20 5.60
N PRO A 443 -17.66 19.30 5.96
CA PRO A 443 -18.05 19.44 7.35
C PRO A 443 -17.68 18.22 8.18
N ALA A 444 -17.30 18.44 9.44
CA ALA A 444 -17.01 17.34 10.37
C ALA A 444 -18.19 16.38 10.54
N VAL A 445 -19.42 16.90 10.46
CA VAL A 445 -20.66 16.09 10.52
C VAL A 445 -20.68 15.09 9.38
N GLU A 446 -20.41 15.52 8.15
CA GLU A 446 -20.42 14.63 6.97
C GLU A 446 -19.30 13.61 7.02
N TYR A 447 -18.12 13.97 7.51
CA TYR A 447 -17.03 13.03 7.74
C TYR A 447 -17.43 11.95 8.76
N ILE A 448 -18.11 12.33 9.86
CA ILE A 448 -18.60 11.36 10.86
C ILE A 448 -19.71 10.49 10.26
N GLN A 449 -20.66 11.06 9.50
CA GLN A 449 -21.72 10.28 8.84
C GLN A 449 -21.15 9.28 7.81
N ALA A 450 -20.14 9.69 7.03
CA ALA A 450 -19.45 8.79 6.11
C ALA A 450 -18.79 7.60 6.86
N ASN A 451 -18.17 7.83 8.02
CA ASN A 451 -17.61 6.74 8.84
C ASN A 451 -18.70 5.87 9.47
N ARG A 452 -19.89 6.41 9.82
CA ARG A 452 -21.04 5.61 10.25
C ARG A 452 -21.56 4.72 9.11
N LEU A 453 -21.67 5.25 7.89
CA LEU A 453 -22.00 4.46 6.70
C LEU A 453 -20.92 3.39 6.43
N ARG A 454 -19.65 3.75 6.61
CA ARG A 454 -18.54 2.79 6.54
C ARG A 454 -18.70 1.61 7.51
N SER A 455 -19.19 1.85 8.72
CA SER A 455 -19.47 0.78 9.68
C SER A 455 -20.58 -0.17 9.19
N ILE A 456 -21.62 0.35 8.52
CA ILE A 456 -22.65 -0.47 7.87
C ILE A 456 -22.05 -1.30 6.74
N LEU A 457 -21.19 -0.70 5.90
CA LEU A 457 -20.48 -1.41 4.85
C LEU A 457 -19.61 -2.55 5.41
N MET A 458 -18.89 -2.28 6.51
CA MET A 458 -18.06 -3.29 7.18
C MET A 458 -18.89 -4.48 7.64
N LYS A 459 -20.09 -4.24 8.20
CA LYS A 459 -20.99 -5.32 8.59
C LYS A 459 -21.45 -6.13 7.37
N LYS A 460 -21.92 -5.46 6.32
CA LYS A 460 -22.33 -6.15 5.07
C LYS A 460 -21.20 -6.99 4.45
N MET A 461 -19.97 -6.48 4.53
CA MET A 461 -18.81 -7.22 4.05
C MET A 461 -18.47 -8.41 4.95
N ALA A 462 -18.64 -8.26 6.26
CA ALA A 462 -18.49 -9.36 7.20
C ALA A 462 -19.51 -10.48 6.93
N ASP A 463 -20.79 -10.11 6.74
CA ASP A 463 -21.87 -11.07 6.43
C ASP A 463 -21.55 -11.85 5.12
N LEU A 464 -21.01 -11.19 4.09
CA LEU A 464 -20.52 -11.86 2.88
C LEU A 464 -19.38 -12.84 3.21
N MET A 465 -18.38 -12.38 3.95
CA MET A 465 -17.18 -13.18 4.28
C MET A 465 -17.45 -14.31 5.27
N GLU A 466 -18.64 -14.40 5.90
CA GLU A 466 -19.07 -15.59 6.65
C GLU A 466 -19.32 -16.79 5.74
N THR A 467 -19.74 -16.54 4.52
CA THR A 467 -20.07 -17.60 3.55
C THR A 467 -18.85 -18.09 2.74
N ILE A 468 -17.80 -17.30 2.68
CA ILE A 468 -16.59 -17.54 1.89
C ILE A 468 -15.32 -17.17 2.66
N ASP A 469 -14.20 -17.76 2.29
CA ASP A 469 -12.89 -17.45 2.86
C ASP A 469 -12.11 -16.50 1.96
N ILE A 470 -12.23 -16.67 0.63
CA ILE A 470 -11.55 -15.86 -0.38
C ILE A 470 -12.50 -15.70 -1.56
N TYR A 471 -12.43 -14.54 -2.23
CA TYR A 471 -13.07 -14.41 -3.54
C TYR A 471 -12.12 -13.81 -4.58
N ILE A 472 -12.43 -14.13 -5.83
CA ILE A 472 -11.69 -13.73 -7.02
C ILE A 472 -12.45 -12.62 -7.71
N SER A 473 -11.73 -11.56 -8.11
CA SER A 473 -12.31 -10.47 -8.87
C SER A 473 -11.40 -9.98 -9.99
N PRO A 474 -11.96 -9.44 -11.08
CA PRO A 474 -11.18 -8.70 -12.04
C PRO A 474 -10.64 -7.43 -11.38
N ILE A 475 -9.53 -6.91 -11.90
CA ILE A 475 -8.89 -5.72 -11.32
C ILE A 475 -9.65 -4.41 -11.59
N ARG A 476 -10.53 -4.40 -12.56
CA ARG A 476 -11.34 -3.25 -12.99
C ARG A 476 -12.79 -3.65 -13.23
N GLY A 477 -13.66 -2.66 -13.40
CA GLY A 477 -15.08 -2.88 -13.68
C GLY A 477 -15.89 -3.32 -12.46
N THR A 478 -15.40 -3.08 -11.24
CA THR A 478 -16.11 -3.39 -9.99
C THR A 478 -15.79 -2.34 -8.93
N SER A 479 -16.62 -2.27 -7.89
CA SER A 479 -16.36 -1.45 -6.69
C SER A 479 -15.33 -2.06 -5.73
N ASN A 480 -14.80 -3.24 -6.04
CA ASN A 480 -13.97 -4.05 -5.15
C ASN A 480 -12.79 -3.30 -4.53
N LEU A 481 -12.06 -2.54 -5.34
CA LEU A 481 -10.88 -1.81 -4.87
C LEU A 481 -11.23 -0.79 -3.78
N THR A 482 -12.26 0.04 -4.03
CA THR A 482 -12.71 1.05 -3.05
C THR A 482 -13.31 0.40 -1.82
N LEU A 483 -14.18 -0.58 -2.01
CA LEU A 483 -14.84 -1.31 -0.95
C LEU A 483 -13.84 -1.95 0.02
N THR A 484 -12.86 -2.70 -0.51
CA THR A 484 -11.87 -3.42 0.32
C THR A 484 -10.87 -2.49 1.00
N ASN A 485 -10.57 -1.32 0.43
CA ASN A 485 -9.77 -0.30 1.09
C ASN A 485 -10.53 0.38 2.24
N LEU A 486 -11.84 0.64 2.08
CA LEU A 486 -12.70 1.17 3.14
C LEU A 486 -12.92 0.18 4.28
N THR A 487 -12.97 -1.11 4.01
CA THR A 487 -13.24 -2.16 5.01
C THR A 487 -11.99 -2.83 5.57
N GLY A 488 -10.81 -2.53 5.02
CA GLY A 488 -9.53 -3.03 5.53
C GLY A 488 -9.15 -4.45 5.08
N HIS A 489 -9.88 -5.08 4.15
CA HIS A 489 -9.62 -6.46 3.71
C HIS A 489 -8.33 -6.60 2.91
N PRO A 490 -7.60 -7.73 3.05
CA PRO A 490 -6.38 -7.99 2.30
C PRO A 490 -6.69 -8.37 0.84
N THR A 491 -5.77 -8.03 -0.06
CA THR A 491 -5.86 -8.40 -1.47
C THR A 491 -4.48 -8.75 -2.03
N VAL A 492 -4.40 -9.85 -2.77
CA VAL A 492 -3.25 -10.20 -3.61
C VAL A 492 -3.62 -9.91 -5.07
N VAL A 493 -2.73 -9.24 -5.78
CA VAL A 493 -2.81 -9.07 -7.24
C VAL A 493 -1.66 -9.82 -7.89
N ILE A 494 -1.96 -10.55 -8.97
CA ILE A 494 -0.96 -11.31 -9.73
C ILE A 494 -1.14 -11.07 -11.23
N PRO A 495 -0.05 -11.20 -12.04
CA PRO A 495 -0.15 -11.23 -13.50
C PRO A 495 -1.06 -12.36 -13.97
N ASN A 496 -1.82 -12.10 -15.01
CA ASN A 496 -2.77 -13.05 -15.58
C ASN A 496 -2.87 -12.93 -17.08
N GLY A 497 -2.91 -14.09 -17.76
CA GLY A 497 -3.09 -14.19 -19.20
C GLY A 497 -1.93 -13.65 -20.03
N LEU A 498 -1.69 -14.25 -21.18
CA LEU A 498 -0.69 -13.79 -22.15
C LEU A 498 -1.39 -13.29 -23.43
N ASN A 499 -0.89 -12.19 -23.99
CA ASN A 499 -1.28 -11.76 -25.34
C ASN A 499 -0.58 -12.62 -26.43
N ALA A 500 -0.80 -12.29 -27.71
CA ALA A 500 -0.20 -13.00 -28.83
C ALA A 500 1.34 -13.00 -28.81
N ASP A 501 1.96 -11.99 -28.20
CA ASP A 501 3.41 -11.85 -28.06
C ASP A 501 3.98 -12.61 -26.84
N GLY A 502 3.15 -13.36 -26.11
CA GLY A 502 3.54 -14.07 -24.89
C GLY A 502 3.79 -13.14 -23.70
N ILE A 503 3.21 -11.95 -23.70
CA ILE A 503 3.37 -10.95 -22.64
C ILE A 503 2.14 -10.95 -21.74
N PRO A 504 2.29 -10.98 -20.39
CA PRO A 504 1.15 -10.85 -19.49
C PRO A 504 0.40 -9.55 -19.76
N CYS A 505 -0.90 -9.62 -20.03
CA CYS A 505 -1.70 -8.48 -20.47
C CYS A 505 -2.87 -8.13 -19.52
N SER A 506 -3.13 -8.99 -18.55
CA SER A 506 -4.16 -8.81 -17.54
C SER A 506 -3.59 -9.03 -16.14
N SER A 507 -4.41 -8.79 -15.13
CA SER A 507 -4.16 -9.15 -13.74
C SER A 507 -5.44 -9.62 -13.09
N ILE A 508 -5.30 -10.47 -12.10
CA ILE A 508 -6.38 -10.99 -11.29
C ILE A 508 -6.15 -10.64 -9.82
N THR A 509 -7.22 -10.42 -9.08
CA THR A 509 -7.16 -10.15 -7.65
C THR A 509 -7.86 -11.25 -6.86
N PHE A 510 -7.22 -11.64 -5.77
CA PHE A 510 -7.77 -12.50 -4.73
C PHE A 510 -7.95 -11.65 -3.48
N THR A 511 -9.12 -11.67 -2.88
CA THR A 511 -9.45 -10.92 -1.65
C THR A 511 -9.84 -11.91 -0.57
N GLY A 512 -9.21 -11.79 0.60
CA GLY A 512 -9.41 -12.68 1.74
C GLY A 512 -10.17 -12.06 2.90
N GLN A 513 -10.50 -12.88 3.88
CA GLN A 513 -10.98 -12.43 5.18
C GLN A 513 -9.93 -11.59 5.89
N LEU A 514 -10.35 -10.70 6.78
CA LEU A 514 -9.44 -9.93 7.66
C LEU A 514 -8.53 -10.90 8.44
N TYR A 515 -7.23 -10.60 8.43
CA TYR A 515 -6.17 -11.43 9.04
C TYR A 515 -6.11 -12.88 8.51
N GLY A 516 -6.69 -13.13 7.33
CA GLY A 516 -6.61 -14.38 6.57
C GLY A 516 -5.59 -14.33 5.43
N ASP A 517 -4.62 -13.45 5.52
CA ASP A 517 -3.66 -13.19 4.43
C ASP A 517 -2.78 -14.42 4.12
N ALA A 518 -2.55 -15.31 5.09
CA ALA A 518 -1.79 -16.55 4.85
C ALA A 518 -2.58 -17.52 3.95
N GLU A 519 -3.88 -17.71 4.22
CA GLU A 519 -4.79 -18.51 3.39
C GLU A 519 -4.95 -17.88 2.01
N LEU A 520 -5.11 -16.56 1.97
CA LEU A 520 -5.19 -15.78 0.74
C LEU A 520 -3.96 -15.99 -0.15
N CYS A 521 -2.76 -15.86 0.43
CA CYS A 521 -1.51 -16.12 -0.29
C CYS A 521 -1.41 -17.60 -0.72
N ALA A 522 -1.88 -18.56 0.08
CA ALA A 522 -1.84 -19.97 -0.29
C ALA A 522 -2.66 -20.26 -1.56
N LEU A 523 -3.89 -19.76 -1.66
CA LEU A 523 -4.72 -19.93 -2.87
C LEU A 523 -4.13 -19.19 -4.08
N ALA A 524 -3.66 -17.96 -3.88
CA ALA A 524 -3.05 -17.19 -4.97
C ALA A 524 -1.75 -17.84 -5.48
N LYS A 525 -0.93 -18.40 -4.57
CA LYS A 525 0.27 -19.18 -4.94
C LYS A 525 -0.12 -20.45 -5.72
N PHE A 526 -1.11 -21.19 -5.24
CA PHE A 526 -1.59 -22.40 -5.89
C PHE A 526 -1.97 -22.15 -7.36
N TYR A 527 -2.67 -21.05 -7.64
CA TYR A 527 -2.98 -20.63 -9.00
C TYR A 527 -1.73 -20.15 -9.76
N GLN A 528 -0.86 -19.35 -9.12
CA GLN A 528 0.33 -18.78 -9.74
C GLN A 528 1.32 -19.85 -10.20
N ASP A 529 1.53 -20.90 -9.37
CA ASP A 529 2.44 -22.01 -9.66
C ASP A 529 1.93 -22.88 -10.83
N ALA A 530 0.63 -22.88 -11.10
CA ALA A 530 0.03 -23.65 -12.21
C ALA A 530 0.01 -22.89 -13.54
N THR A 531 0.28 -21.57 -13.53
CA THR A 531 0.13 -20.72 -14.71
C THR A 531 1.42 -20.06 -15.19
N ASP A 532 2.40 -19.89 -14.32
CA ASP A 532 3.74 -19.34 -14.59
C ASP A 532 3.76 -17.92 -15.26
N PHE A 533 2.64 -17.22 -15.33
CA PHE A 533 2.58 -15.87 -15.94
C PHE A 533 3.54 -14.87 -15.29
N HIS A 534 3.84 -15.06 -14.01
CA HIS A 534 4.74 -14.22 -13.22
C HIS A 534 6.23 -14.42 -13.56
N LEU A 535 6.59 -15.49 -14.27
CA LEU A 535 7.96 -15.78 -14.68
C LEU A 535 8.37 -14.99 -15.92
N VAL A 536 7.40 -14.47 -16.66
CA VAL A 536 7.66 -13.63 -17.83
C VAL A 536 8.10 -12.24 -17.37
N HIS A 537 9.19 -11.73 -17.93
CA HIS A 537 9.78 -10.45 -17.55
C HIS A 537 10.10 -9.57 -18.76
N PRO A 538 10.22 -8.23 -18.62
CA PRO A 538 10.53 -7.33 -19.71
C PRO A 538 11.94 -7.56 -20.28
N LYS A 539 12.11 -7.35 -21.57
CA LYS A 539 13.41 -7.58 -22.24
C LYS A 539 14.50 -6.59 -21.84
N MET A 540 14.16 -5.39 -21.35
CA MET A 540 15.08 -4.35 -20.88
C MET A 540 16.19 -4.02 -21.90
N ASN A 541 15.83 -3.83 -23.17
CA ASN A 541 16.79 -3.59 -24.28
C ASN A 541 17.05 -2.09 -24.53
N TYR A 542 16.97 -1.25 -23.51
CA TYR A 542 17.20 0.20 -23.55
C TYR A 542 18.29 0.62 -22.57
#